data_740ff118eb43578ddda53b9c08ec7a65
#
_entry.id   740ff118eb43578ddda53b9c08ec7a65
#
_cell.length_a   1.000
_cell.length_b   1.000
_cell.length_c   1.000
_cell.angle_alpha   90.00
_cell.angle_beta   90.00
_cell.angle_gamma   90.00
#
_symmetry.space_group_name_H-M   'P 1'
#
loop_
_entity.id
_entity.type
_entity.pdbx_description
1 polymer ?
#
loop_
_entity_poly.entity_id
_entity_poly.type
_entity_poly.pdbx_seq_one_letter_code
_entity_poly.pdbx_strand_id
1 'polypeptide(L)'
;MTSEYHVTVEGVRLRFAAAHMATLGDELEPLHGHNYEVRCRVEGGLTSDRWVIDFGVLKRLAREACEALDHRFLLQRASTLLDIEEGDGRWTVRFGERTYVFPASDVAALPIENTTAELLARWIWERIAAGLEGGGGHSNIGVLAVDVEEMPGQAAGYRAALGGD
;
A
#
# COMPACT_ATOMS: atom_id res chain seq x y z
N MET A 1 -17.03 -4.40 28.72
CA MET A 1 -16.56 -4.44 27.30
C MET A 1 -16.77 -3.07 26.71
N THR A 2 -15.73 -2.41 26.29
CA THR A 2 -15.83 -1.15 25.54
C THR A 2 -16.30 -1.51 24.13
N SER A 3 -17.44 -0.97 23.71
CA SER A 3 -17.93 -1.16 22.34
C SER A 3 -17.03 -0.38 21.40
N GLU A 4 -16.44 -1.03 20.41
CA GLU A 4 -15.66 -0.42 19.35
C GLU A 4 -16.50 -0.32 18.08
N TYR A 5 -16.43 0.84 17.46
CA TYR A 5 -17.07 1.11 16.18
C TYR A 5 -16.04 1.01 15.07
N HIS A 6 -16.49 0.81 13.86
CA HIS A 6 -15.60 0.81 12.70
C HIS A 6 -16.20 1.56 11.52
N VAL A 7 -15.31 2.04 10.67
CA VAL A 7 -15.63 2.62 9.36
C VAL A 7 -14.80 1.90 8.32
N THR A 8 -15.45 1.49 7.24
CA THR A 8 -14.80 0.87 6.08
C THR A 8 -15.02 1.70 4.84
N VAL A 9 -13.98 1.91 4.06
CA VAL A 9 -14.03 2.51 2.72
C VAL A 9 -13.43 1.56 1.70
N GLU A 10 -14.11 1.43 0.56
CA GLU A 10 -13.72 0.60 -0.58
C GLU A 10 -14.35 1.15 -1.86
N GLY A 11 -14.03 0.59 -3.02
CA GLY A 11 -14.74 0.86 -4.27
C GLY A 11 -13.95 1.66 -5.29
N VAL A 12 -14.67 2.27 -6.22
CA VAL A 12 -14.19 2.69 -7.55
C VAL A 12 -12.93 3.54 -7.59
N ARG A 13 -12.64 4.30 -6.55
CA ARG A 13 -11.48 5.21 -6.51
C ARG A 13 -10.35 4.72 -5.59
N LEU A 14 -10.52 3.56 -4.97
CA LEU A 14 -9.52 2.93 -4.13
C LEU A 14 -8.95 1.73 -4.87
N ARG A 15 -8.31 2.00 -6.02
CA ARG A 15 -7.67 1.01 -6.88
C ARG A 15 -6.47 1.62 -7.58
N PHE A 16 -5.58 0.77 -8.05
CA PHE A 16 -4.46 1.14 -8.90
C PHE A 16 -4.13 0.01 -9.87
N ALA A 17 -3.74 0.37 -11.10
CA ALA A 17 -3.18 -0.56 -12.07
C ALA A 17 -1.66 -0.44 -12.02
N ALA A 18 -0.97 -1.55 -11.79
CA ALA A 18 0.48 -1.52 -11.68
C ALA A 18 1.12 -2.80 -12.20
N ALA A 19 2.34 -2.68 -12.69
CA ALA A 19 3.17 -3.81 -13.06
C ALA A 19 4.15 -4.14 -11.93
N HIS A 20 4.48 -5.41 -11.77
CA HIS A 20 5.47 -5.86 -10.79
C HIS A 20 6.15 -7.18 -11.18
N MET A 21 7.13 -7.56 -10.39
CA MET A 21 7.79 -8.86 -10.41
C MET A 21 8.05 -9.23 -8.96
N ALA A 22 7.19 -10.03 -8.36
CA ALA A 22 7.40 -10.52 -7.01
C ALA A 22 8.47 -11.63 -6.98
N THR A 23 9.09 -11.81 -5.84
CA THR A 23 10.03 -12.92 -5.61
C THR A 23 9.33 -14.03 -4.81
N LEU A 24 9.58 -15.27 -5.22
CA LEU A 24 9.10 -16.46 -4.53
C LEU A 24 10.30 -17.39 -4.29
N GLY A 25 10.76 -17.49 -3.04
CA GLY A 25 12.03 -18.13 -2.73
C GLY A 25 13.18 -17.40 -3.44
N ASP A 26 13.97 -18.13 -4.22
CA ASP A 26 15.11 -17.62 -5.00
C ASP A 26 14.72 -17.28 -6.46
N GLU A 27 13.43 -17.29 -6.77
CA GLU A 27 12.90 -17.08 -8.10
C GLU A 27 12.27 -15.69 -8.22
N LEU A 28 12.42 -15.06 -9.38
CA LEU A 28 11.73 -13.84 -9.77
C LEU A 28 10.63 -14.15 -10.76
N GLU A 29 9.40 -13.79 -10.45
CA GLU A 29 8.28 -13.93 -11.36
C GLU A 29 8.52 -13.20 -12.69
N PRO A 30 7.89 -13.62 -13.78
CA PRO A 30 7.81 -12.81 -14.99
C PRO A 30 7.17 -11.45 -14.73
N LEU A 31 7.60 -10.43 -15.46
CA LEU A 31 6.95 -9.12 -15.44
C LEU A 31 5.47 -9.26 -15.85
N HIS A 32 4.58 -8.82 -14.99
CA HIS A 32 3.14 -8.81 -15.21
C HIS A 32 2.48 -7.69 -14.41
N GLY A 33 1.18 -7.56 -14.49
CA GLY A 33 0.46 -6.51 -13.77
C GLY A 33 -0.95 -6.92 -13.38
N HIS A 34 -1.50 -6.14 -12.46
CA HIS A 34 -2.84 -6.32 -11.92
C HIS A 34 -3.59 -5.00 -11.82
N ASN A 35 -4.91 -5.09 -11.74
CA ASN A 35 -5.79 -4.03 -11.29
C ASN A 35 -6.10 -4.28 -9.82
N TYR A 36 -5.27 -3.72 -8.95
CA TYR A 36 -5.41 -3.86 -7.50
C TYR A 36 -6.61 -3.09 -6.98
N GLU A 37 -7.34 -3.70 -6.03
CA GLU A 37 -8.39 -3.02 -5.27
C GLU A 37 -7.99 -2.92 -3.79
N VAL A 38 -8.30 -1.77 -3.18
CA VAL A 38 -7.90 -1.47 -1.81
C VAL A 38 -9.14 -1.25 -0.96
N ARG A 39 -9.14 -1.87 0.23
CA ARG A 39 -10.11 -1.65 1.29
C ARG A 39 -9.39 -1.16 2.52
N CYS A 40 -9.93 -0.10 3.15
CA CYS A 40 -9.39 0.43 4.39
C CYS A 40 -10.47 0.40 5.47
N ARG A 41 -10.09 -0.02 6.67
CA ARG A 41 -10.98 -0.06 7.84
C ARG A 41 -10.26 0.58 9.03
N VAL A 42 -10.94 1.50 9.70
CA VAL A 42 -10.52 2.04 10.99
C VAL A 42 -11.47 1.58 12.09
N GLU A 43 -10.93 1.32 13.27
CA GLU A 43 -11.68 0.91 14.46
C GLU A 43 -11.36 1.87 15.60
N GLY A 44 -12.37 2.28 16.35
CA GLY A 44 -12.18 3.19 17.47
C GLY A 44 -13.47 3.66 18.15
N GLY A 45 -13.32 4.62 19.05
CA GLY A 45 -14.43 5.25 19.73
C GLY A 45 -15.14 6.31 18.88
N LEU A 46 -16.30 6.75 19.35
CA LEU A 46 -17.01 7.88 18.73
C LEU A 46 -16.42 9.21 19.19
N THR A 47 -16.33 10.16 18.28
CA THR A 47 -16.09 11.58 18.59
C THR A 47 -17.31 12.20 19.29
N SER A 48 -17.22 13.49 19.66
CA SER A 48 -18.36 14.28 20.17
C SER A 48 -19.55 14.28 19.19
N ASP A 49 -19.28 14.24 17.90
CA ASP A 49 -20.28 14.24 16.84
C ASP A 49 -20.85 12.85 16.52
N ARG A 50 -20.44 11.83 17.30
CA ARG A 50 -20.93 10.45 17.21
C ARG A 50 -20.54 9.69 15.95
N TRP A 51 -19.40 10.01 15.34
CA TRP A 51 -18.77 9.22 14.29
C TRP A 51 -17.36 8.77 14.71
N VAL A 52 -16.80 7.78 14.04
CA VAL A 52 -15.39 7.36 14.23
C VAL A 52 -14.46 8.29 13.46
N ILE A 53 -14.78 8.53 12.19
CA ILE A 53 -14.04 9.40 11.28
C ILE A 53 -14.97 9.85 10.14
N ASP A 54 -14.68 11.01 9.57
CA ASP A 54 -15.30 11.42 8.30
C ASP A 54 -14.83 10.51 7.18
N PHE A 55 -15.77 9.88 6.45
CA PHE A 55 -15.50 9.05 5.29
C PHE A 55 -14.63 9.75 4.23
N GLY A 56 -14.82 11.07 4.05
CA GLY A 56 -14.08 11.89 3.11
C GLY A 56 -12.58 11.93 3.42
N VAL A 57 -12.22 12.02 4.70
CA VAL A 57 -10.82 12.02 5.15
C VAL A 57 -10.18 10.67 4.85
N LEU A 58 -10.80 9.57 5.27
CA LEU A 58 -10.25 8.23 5.05
C LEU A 58 -10.14 7.90 3.56
N LYS A 59 -11.18 8.23 2.77
CA LYS A 59 -11.16 8.06 1.30
C LYS A 59 -10.05 8.86 0.62
N ARG A 60 -9.81 10.10 1.08
CA ARG A 60 -8.75 10.94 0.50
C ARG A 60 -7.38 10.34 0.76
N LEU A 61 -7.09 9.96 2.00
CA LEU A 61 -5.79 9.35 2.37
C LEU A 61 -5.53 8.04 1.62
N ALA A 62 -6.54 7.17 1.54
CA ALA A 62 -6.45 5.92 0.80
C ALA A 62 -6.25 6.15 -0.70
N ARG A 63 -6.93 7.13 -1.29
CA ARG A 63 -6.78 7.50 -2.69
C ARG A 63 -5.38 8.03 -3.00
N GLU A 64 -4.85 8.93 -2.18
CA GLU A 64 -3.49 9.47 -2.33
C GLU A 64 -2.45 8.35 -2.32
N ALA A 65 -2.63 7.33 -1.45
CA ALA A 65 -1.76 6.16 -1.44
C ALA A 65 -1.89 5.33 -2.74
N CYS A 66 -3.10 5.10 -3.23
CA CYS A 66 -3.34 4.40 -4.50
C CYS A 66 -2.75 5.16 -5.70
N GLU A 67 -2.94 6.48 -5.77
CA GLU A 67 -2.43 7.33 -6.87
C GLU A 67 -0.91 7.30 -6.97
N ALA A 68 -0.21 7.12 -5.84
CA ALA A 68 1.25 6.98 -5.84
C ALA A 68 1.75 5.68 -6.51
N LEU A 69 0.88 4.67 -6.62
CA LEU A 69 1.18 3.36 -7.22
C LEU A 69 0.60 3.21 -8.62
N ASP A 70 -0.42 4.01 -8.95
CA ASP A 70 -1.20 3.85 -10.17
C ASP A 70 -0.39 4.13 -11.43
N HIS A 71 -0.52 3.23 -12.42
CA HIS A 71 0.20 3.27 -13.70
C HIS A 71 1.73 3.31 -13.53
N ARG A 72 2.26 2.57 -12.52
CA ARG A 72 3.69 2.45 -12.24
C ARG A 72 4.16 1.01 -12.30
N PHE A 73 5.47 0.84 -12.50
CA PHE A 73 6.18 -0.36 -12.14
C PHE A 73 6.53 -0.29 -10.65
N LEU A 74 6.07 -1.27 -9.87
CA LEU A 74 6.36 -1.35 -8.43
C LEU A 74 7.72 -2.01 -8.24
N LEU A 75 8.69 -1.25 -7.72
CA LEU A 75 10.05 -1.74 -7.50
C LEU A 75 10.31 -1.93 -6.00
N GLN A 76 10.61 -3.16 -5.59
CA GLN A 76 11.03 -3.53 -4.24
C GLN A 76 12.50 -3.16 -4.02
N ARG A 77 12.77 -1.93 -3.57
CA ARG A 77 14.14 -1.42 -3.39
C ARG A 77 14.93 -2.15 -2.31
N ALA A 78 14.26 -2.74 -1.32
CA ALA A 78 14.90 -3.47 -0.23
C ALA A 78 15.09 -4.96 -0.54
N SER A 79 14.82 -5.40 -1.79
CA SER A 79 15.06 -6.77 -2.21
C SER A 79 16.54 -7.14 -2.07
N THR A 80 16.80 -8.31 -1.50
CA THR A 80 18.16 -8.88 -1.40
C THR A 80 18.52 -9.78 -2.59
N LEU A 81 17.55 -10.06 -3.47
CA LEU A 81 17.72 -10.93 -4.63
C LEU A 81 17.99 -10.15 -5.94
N LEU A 82 17.54 -8.89 -5.98
CA LEU A 82 17.67 -8.06 -7.18
C LEU A 82 18.91 -7.17 -7.09
N ASP A 83 19.63 -7.07 -8.19
CA ASP A 83 20.63 -6.03 -8.38
C ASP A 83 19.93 -4.80 -8.96
N ILE A 84 19.83 -3.73 -8.15
CA ILE A 84 19.06 -2.52 -8.45
C ILE A 84 19.99 -1.32 -8.48
N GLU A 85 19.98 -0.60 -9.59
CA GLU A 85 20.77 0.59 -9.82
C GLU A 85 19.87 1.76 -10.26
N GLU A 86 20.05 2.91 -9.63
CA GLU A 86 19.43 4.17 -10.06
C GLU A 86 20.50 5.10 -10.65
N GLY A 87 20.28 5.59 -11.85
CA GLY A 87 21.19 6.51 -12.50
C GLY A 87 20.63 7.04 -13.81
N ASP A 88 21.05 8.25 -14.20
CA ASP A 88 20.69 8.88 -15.48
C ASP A 88 19.18 8.94 -15.75
N GLY A 89 18.37 9.15 -14.70
CA GLY A 89 16.91 9.21 -14.79
C GLY A 89 16.23 7.86 -15.05
N ARG A 90 16.89 6.76 -14.73
CA ARG A 90 16.44 5.38 -14.96
C ARG A 90 16.68 4.50 -13.76
N TRP A 91 15.89 3.42 -13.69
CA TRP A 91 16.12 2.29 -12.83
C TRP A 91 16.52 1.10 -13.68
N THR A 92 17.62 0.47 -13.33
CA THR A 92 18.07 -0.80 -13.92
C THR A 92 17.91 -1.90 -12.88
N VAL A 93 17.20 -2.95 -13.25
CA VAL A 93 16.94 -4.11 -12.38
C VAL A 93 17.48 -5.36 -13.07
N ARG A 94 18.36 -6.11 -12.39
CA ARG A 94 18.98 -7.33 -12.92
C ARG A 94 18.66 -8.51 -12.02
N PHE A 95 18.40 -9.63 -12.65
CA PHE A 95 18.23 -10.93 -11.99
C PHE A 95 18.69 -12.04 -12.95
N GLY A 96 19.79 -12.70 -12.63
CA GLY A 96 20.42 -13.65 -13.54
C GLY A 96 20.77 -12.98 -14.88
N GLU A 97 20.31 -13.56 -15.98
CA GLU A 97 20.52 -13.01 -17.33
C GLU A 97 19.47 -11.96 -17.73
N ARG A 98 18.43 -11.75 -16.91
CA ARG A 98 17.37 -10.77 -17.19
C ARG A 98 17.78 -9.38 -16.74
N THR A 99 17.62 -8.40 -17.64
CA THR A 99 17.85 -6.99 -17.35
C THR A 99 16.64 -6.18 -17.80
N TYR A 100 16.15 -5.35 -16.89
CA TYR A 100 15.03 -4.43 -17.13
C TYR A 100 15.52 -3.01 -16.90
N VAL A 101 15.12 -2.09 -17.78
CA VAL A 101 15.44 -0.67 -17.65
C VAL A 101 14.15 0.13 -17.77
N PHE A 102 13.84 0.91 -16.74
CA PHE A 102 12.64 1.72 -16.69
C PHE A 102 13.00 3.20 -16.54
N PRO A 103 12.30 4.12 -17.21
CA PRO A 103 12.38 5.54 -16.87
C PRO A 103 12.01 5.75 -15.39
N ALA A 104 12.71 6.63 -14.69
CA ALA A 104 12.42 6.89 -13.28
C ALA A 104 10.99 7.39 -13.04
N SER A 105 10.40 8.11 -14.03
CA SER A 105 9.02 8.56 -14.00
C SER A 105 7.98 7.44 -13.94
N ASP A 106 8.33 6.25 -14.42
CA ASP A 106 7.41 5.13 -14.57
C ASP A 106 7.48 4.15 -13.38
N VAL A 107 8.34 4.44 -12.41
CA VAL A 107 8.63 3.55 -11.28
C VAL A 107 8.11 4.12 -9.96
N ALA A 108 7.42 3.30 -9.19
CA ALA A 108 7.21 3.50 -7.77
C ALA A 108 8.26 2.68 -7.01
N ALA A 109 9.34 3.33 -6.60
CA ALA A 109 10.43 2.70 -5.86
C ALA A 109 10.08 2.64 -4.37
N LEU A 110 9.67 1.45 -3.90
CA LEU A 110 9.12 1.22 -2.58
C LEU A 110 10.20 0.67 -1.62
N PRO A 111 10.27 1.13 -0.37
CA PRO A 111 11.23 0.62 0.62
C PRO A 111 10.75 -0.71 1.23
N ILE A 112 10.38 -1.66 0.40
CA ILE A 112 9.90 -3.00 0.76
C ILE A 112 10.78 -4.05 0.13
N GLU A 113 10.78 -5.24 0.71
CA GLU A 113 11.64 -6.36 0.30
C GLU A 113 11.05 -7.14 -0.89
N ASN A 114 9.73 -7.09 -1.04
CA ASN A 114 9.00 -7.79 -2.11
C ASN A 114 7.71 -7.03 -2.44
N THR A 115 7.17 -7.22 -3.64
CA THR A 115 5.90 -6.58 -4.07
C THR A 115 4.70 -7.51 -3.90
N THR A 116 4.66 -8.25 -2.79
CA THR A 116 3.49 -9.04 -2.41
C THR A 116 2.33 -8.15 -1.94
N ALA A 117 1.12 -8.65 -2.02
CA ALA A 117 -0.07 -7.93 -1.57
C ALA A 117 0.01 -7.56 -0.08
N GLU A 118 0.64 -8.39 0.76
CA GLU A 118 0.88 -8.14 2.18
C GLU A 118 1.75 -6.90 2.41
N LEU A 119 2.88 -6.80 1.70
CA LEU A 119 3.80 -5.67 1.86
C LEU A 119 3.29 -4.40 1.19
N LEU A 120 2.52 -4.52 0.11
CA LEU A 120 1.79 -3.39 -0.46
C LEU A 120 0.71 -2.87 0.50
N ALA A 121 -0.04 -3.77 1.15
CA ALA A 121 -1.01 -3.39 2.17
C ALA A 121 -0.35 -2.66 3.34
N ARG A 122 0.79 -3.14 3.82
CA ARG A 122 1.58 -2.48 4.87
C ARG A 122 2.06 -1.09 4.41
N TRP A 123 2.59 -0.96 3.22
CA TRP A 123 3.06 0.32 2.69
C TRP A 123 1.92 1.35 2.58
N ILE A 124 0.74 0.94 2.11
CA ILE A 124 -0.46 1.79 2.06
C ILE A 124 -0.91 2.16 3.46
N TRP A 125 -0.90 1.20 4.40
CA TRP A 125 -1.21 1.40 5.81
C TRP A 125 -0.33 2.50 6.42
N GLU A 126 0.98 2.43 6.24
CA GLU A 126 1.95 3.40 6.77
C GLU A 126 1.65 4.83 6.27
N ARG A 127 1.27 4.99 5.02
CA ARG A 127 0.90 6.29 4.45
C ARG A 127 -0.40 6.84 5.01
N ILE A 128 -1.41 6.00 5.17
CA ILE A 128 -2.68 6.40 5.77
C ILE A 128 -2.48 6.75 7.25
N ALA A 129 -1.73 5.93 7.99
CA ALA A 129 -1.42 6.18 9.40
C ALA A 129 -0.72 7.53 9.59
N ALA A 130 0.31 7.82 8.82
CA ALA A 130 1.00 9.12 8.84
C ALA A 130 0.05 10.30 8.54
N GLY A 131 -0.87 10.12 7.61
CA GLY A 131 -1.89 11.13 7.29
C GLY A 131 -2.92 11.35 8.40
N LEU A 132 -3.30 10.30 9.12
CA LEU A 132 -4.20 10.37 10.27
C LEU A 132 -3.51 11.06 11.47
N GLU A 133 -2.26 10.76 11.73
CA GLU A 133 -1.47 11.37 12.81
C GLU A 133 -1.17 12.84 12.52
N GLY A 134 -0.77 13.17 11.31
CA GLY A 134 -0.45 14.54 10.89
C GLY A 134 -1.66 15.48 10.83
N GLY A 135 -2.86 14.95 10.62
CA GLY A 135 -4.10 15.73 10.52
C GLY A 135 -4.65 16.25 11.84
N GLY A 136 -4.15 15.79 12.97
CA GLY A 136 -4.60 16.15 14.31
C GLY A 136 -6.08 15.86 14.58
N GLY A 137 -6.42 15.12 15.62
CA GLY A 137 -7.81 14.92 16.01
C GLY A 137 -8.39 13.52 15.78
N HIS A 138 -7.56 12.54 15.47
CA HIS A 138 -7.98 11.15 15.30
C HIS A 138 -7.54 10.23 16.44
N SER A 139 -7.32 10.77 17.64
CA SER A 139 -6.90 10.03 18.85
C SER A 139 -7.93 8.99 19.32
N ASN A 140 -9.17 9.05 18.81
CA ASN A 140 -10.22 8.08 19.06
C ASN A 140 -10.08 6.81 18.20
N ILE A 141 -9.20 6.80 17.20
CA ILE A 141 -8.95 5.64 16.33
C ILE A 141 -7.81 4.82 16.93
N GLY A 142 -8.09 3.57 17.28
CA GLY A 142 -7.12 2.66 17.86
C GLY A 142 -6.45 1.73 16.86
N VAL A 143 -7.14 1.39 15.75
CA VAL A 143 -6.67 0.40 14.78
C VAL A 143 -6.96 0.85 13.36
N LEU A 144 -6.00 0.59 12.48
CA LEU A 144 -6.16 0.68 11.03
C LEU A 144 -5.88 -0.69 10.41
N ALA A 145 -6.70 -1.10 9.46
CA ALA A 145 -6.49 -2.28 8.62
C ALA A 145 -6.58 -1.87 7.14
N VAL A 146 -5.70 -2.43 6.33
CA VAL A 146 -5.69 -2.25 4.86
C VAL A 146 -5.62 -3.61 4.22
N ASP A 147 -6.54 -3.89 3.30
CA ASP A 147 -6.53 -5.07 2.43
C ASP A 147 -6.23 -4.64 1.00
N VAL A 148 -5.40 -5.42 0.32
CA VAL A 148 -5.09 -5.27 -1.10
C VAL A 148 -5.51 -6.55 -1.82
N GLU A 149 -6.45 -6.42 -2.75
CA GLU A 149 -6.87 -7.50 -3.63
C GLU A 149 -6.09 -7.37 -4.94
N GLU A 150 -5.30 -8.38 -5.25
CA GLU A 150 -4.44 -8.45 -6.44
C GLU A 150 -5.23 -8.89 -7.67
N MET A 151 -6.14 -9.83 -7.47
CA MET A 151 -7.11 -10.27 -8.46
C MET A 151 -8.37 -10.76 -7.73
N PRO A 152 -9.53 -10.84 -8.41
CA PRO A 152 -10.78 -11.22 -7.75
C PRO A 152 -10.66 -12.48 -6.91
N GLY A 153 -10.94 -12.35 -5.60
CA GLY A 153 -10.88 -13.45 -4.64
C GLY A 153 -9.51 -13.75 -4.04
N GLN A 154 -8.49 -12.94 -4.36
CA GLN A 154 -7.13 -13.10 -3.82
C GLN A 154 -6.67 -11.78 -3.19
N ALA A 155 -6.87 -11.64 -1.90
CA ALA A 155 -6.50 -10.46 -1.13
C ALA A 155 -5.61 -10.83 0.06
N ALA A 156 -4.71 -9.93 0.39
CA ALA A 156 -3.94 -9.96 1.63
C ALA A 156 -4.05 -8.61 2.33
N GLY A 157 -3.77 -8.58 3.63
CA GLY A 157 -3.94 -7.37 4.41
C GLY A 157 -2.90 -7.18 5.50
N TYR A 158 -2.84 -5.95 5.98
CA TYR A 158 -2.05 -5.55 7.13
C TYR A 158 -2.93 -4.79 8.13
N ARG A 159 -2.88 -5.20 9.41
CA ARG A 159 -3.64 -4.60 10.50
C ARG A 159 -2.73 -4.32 11.69
N ALA A 160 -2.74 -3.09 12.16
CA ALA A 160 -1.97 -2.71 13.34
C ALA A 160 -2.65 -1.59 14.14
N ALA A 161 -2.23 -1.41 15.38
CA ALA A 161 -2.63 -0.28 16.19
C ALA A 161 -2.03 1.02 15.62
N LEU A 162 -2.77 2.14 15.76
CA LEU A 162 -2.25 3.47 15.52
C LEU A 162 -1.59 4.00 16.79
N GLY A 163 -0.41 4.64 16.66
CA GLY A 163 0.31 5.21 17.81
C GLY A 163 0.96 4.18 18.73
N GLY A 164 1.17 2.95 18.29
CA GLY A 164 1.97 1.94 18.98
C GLY A 164 3.44 2.04 18.55
N ASP A 165 4.32 2.31 19.52
CA ASP A 165 5.77 2.12 19.38
C ASP A 165 6.09 0.63 19.20
#